data_5b03a02a8be2f355d2b7d66af0a5fde5
#
_entry.id   5b03a02a8be2f355d2b7d66af0a5fde5
#
_cell.length_a   1.000
_cell.length_b   1.000
_cell.length_c   1.000
_cell.angle_alpha   90.00
_cell.angle_beta   90.00
_cell.angle_gamma   90.00
#
_symmetry.space_group_name_H-M   'P 1'
#
loop_
_entity.id
_entity.type
_entity.pdbx_description
1 polymer ?
#
loop_
_entity_poly.entity_id
_entity_poly.type
_entity_poly.pdbx_seq_one_letter_code
_entity_poly.pdbx_strand_id
1 'polypeptide(L)'
;MMKNLVLLPLVVLLGACAQTHTPQQQAIPKVTDFFSATAFTLQPTIDEATIFSLPEHEQVKFLAHYNKALDNGIRPDKAVFNYLEQRLDRFTYDGDTLTAQESLQRNEGNCISLAILTQAYATLAQVDTTFREVGTIPVFRKSNNTILVSNHFRTKLLAPKSTNNDEEIEIIRAGTVVDYFPAQDSFYLDTATFQDLVAKYYANKSVDALLEKDFDMSYSMLTKALHYAPYDPELINISAVLHRRSGRATDALKIFEYANQHQLTSQNLLVNYLSLAKKQTDTQLIELLEASIENSAETPFDKIQLAQRSMKKGNYNKAIRELKDIILETPYIPEPYFELARIYYTKGDIEKTERLLTLAIERSSDPDKRALFQAKRNGIPARRLKNTN
;
A
#
# COMPACT_ATOMS: atom_id res chain seq x y z
N MET A 1 -70.69 -27.03 -57.41
CA MET A 1 -69.96 -27.58 -56.27
C MET A 1 -68.52 -27.26 -56.47
N MET A 2 -68.08 -26.16 -55.85
CA MET A 2 -66.64 -25.69 -55.88
C MET A 2 -65.94 -26.17 -54.63
N LYS A 3 -64.87 -26.95 -54.81
CA LYS A 3 -64.03 -27.40 -53.74
C LYS A 3 -62.94 -26.34 -53.50
N ASN A 4 -62.95 -25.68 -52.34
CA ASN A 4 -61.91 -24.78 -51.88
C ASN A 4 -60.68 -25.57 -51.46
N LEU A 5 -59.55 -25.34 -52.11
CA LEU A 5 -58.27 -25.90 -51.80
C LEU A 5 -57.53 -24.85 -50.86
N VAL A 6 -57.41 -25.25 -49.60
CA VAL A 6 -56.69 -24.42 -48.62
C VAL A 6 -55.17 -24.73 -48.74
N LEU A 7 -54.36 -23.77 -49.22
CA LEU A 7 -52.90 -23.85 -49.22
C LEU A 7 -52.38 -23.39 -47.85
N LEU A 8 -51.78 -24.35 -47.15
CA LEU A 8 -51.04 -24.04 -45.87
C LEU A 8 -49.60 -23.56 -46.18
N PRO A 9 -49.19 -22.42 -45.73
CA PRO A 9 -47.80 -22.02 -45.94
C PRO A 9 -46.83 -22.74 -44.96
N LEU A 10 -45.89 -23.45 -45.52
CA LEU A 10 -44.79 -24.11 -44.79
C LEU A 10 -43.78 -23.03 -44.33
N VAL A 11 -43.79 -22.67 -43.02
CA VAL A 11 -42.78 -21.78 -42.45
C VAL A 11 -41.56 -22.62 -42.12
N VAL A 12 -40.49 -22.45 -42.92
CA VAL A 12 -39.16 -23.01 -42.65
C VAL A 12 -38.45 -22.10 -41.66
N LEU A 13 -38.39 -22.50 -40.39
CA LEU A 13 -37.55 -21.86 -39.37
C LEU A 13 -36.07 -22.21 -39.62
N LEU A 14 -35.32 -21.32 -40.26
CA LEU A 14 -33.87 -21.37 -40.33
C LEU A 14 -33.32 -20.99 -38.93
N GLY A 15 -32.99 -21.99 -38.14
CA GLY A 15 -32.23 -21.84 -36.90
C GLY A 15 -30.82 -21.36 -37.21
N ALA A 16 -30.56 -20.03 -37.21
CA ALA A 16 -29.24 -19.48 -37.20
C ALA A 16 -28.62 -19.73 -35.80
N CYS A 17 -27.75 -20.74 -35.69
CA CYS A 17 -26.84 -20.85 -34.57
C CYS A 17 -25.93 -19.63 -34.56
N ALA A 18 -26.29 -18.57 -33.83
CA ALA A 18 -25.39 -17.51 -33.46
C ALA A 18 -24.38 -18.12 -32.46
N GLN A 19 -23.22 -18.52 -32.95
CA GLN A 19 -22.08 -18.73 -32.08
C GLN A 19 -21.72 -17.37 -31.46
N THR A 20 -22.13 -17.17 -30.21
CA THR A 20 -21.60 -16.08 -29.37
C THR A 20 -20.12 -16.38 -29.13
N HIS A 21 -19.26 -15.82 -29.98
CA HIS A 21 -17.86 -15.69 -29.63
C HIS A 21 -17.81 -14.79 -28.40
N THR A 22 -17.72 -15.38 -27.22
CA THR A 22 -17.22 -14.67 -26.05
C THR A 22 -15.82 -14.18 -26.44
N PRO A 23 -15.54 -12.88 -26.42
CA PRO A 23 -14.19 -12.42 -26.70
C PRO A 23 -13.28 -13.11 -25.69
N GLN A 24 -12.34 -13.92 -26.19
CA GLN A 24 -11.30 -14.52 -25.37
C GLN A 24 -10.51 -13.35 -24.81
N GLN A 25 -10.71 -13.05 -23.53
CA GLN A 25 -10.00 -11.97 -22.85
C GLN A 25 -8.51 -12.32 -22.95
N GLN A 26 -7.79 -11.66 -23.84
CA GLN A 26 -6.37 -11.90 -24.00
C GLN A 26 -5.71 -11.67 -22.66
N ALA A 27 -5.02 -12.68 -22.15
CA ALA A 27 -4.30 -12.58 -20.90
C ALA A 27 -3.27 -11.44 -21.03
N ILE A 28 -3.28 -10.53 -20.08
CA ILE A 28 -2.30 -9.44 -20.03
C ILE A 28 -0.90 -10.07 -19.94
N PRO A 29 0.04 -9.73 -20.83
CA PRO A 29 1.42 -10.23 -20.74
C PRO A 29 2.05 -9.78 -19.42
N LYS A 30 2.95 -10.56 -18.85
CA LYS A 30 3.64 -10.18 -17.63
C LYS A 30 4.68 -9.09 -17.92
N VAL A 31 4.87 -8.16 -16.98
CA VAL A 31 5.89 -7.11 -17.14
C VAL A 31 7.30 -7.69 -17.31
N THR A 32 7.56 -8.87 -16.77
CA THR A 32 8.84 -9.60 -16.93
C THR A 32 9.16 -9.96 -18.38
N ASP A 33 8.15 -10.06 -19.24
CA ASP A 33 8.34 -10.35 -20.67
C ASP A 33 9.01 -9.18 -21.42
N PHE A 34 8.99 -8.00 -20.81
CA PHE A 34 9.64 -6.79 -21.33
C PHE A 34 11.06 -6.58 -20.78
N PHE A 35 11.51 -7.42 -19.86
CA PHE A 35 12.85 -7.30 -19.30
C PHE A 35 13.89 -7.83 -20.31
N SER A 36 14.99 -7.11 -20.46
CA SER A 36 16.12 -7.60 -21.22
C SER A 36 16.78 -8.77 -20.47
N ALA A 37 16.86 -9.94 -21.11
CA ALA A 37 17.46 -11.15 -20.52
C ALA A 37 18.93 -10.96 -20.06
N THR A 38 19.61 -9.94 -20.57
CA THR A 38 21.01 -9.63 -20.26
C THR A 38 21.17 -8.40 -19.35
N ALA A 39 20.07 -7.86 -18.88
CA ALA A 39 20.08 -6.61 -18.10
C ALA A 39 20.68 -6.79 -16.70
N PHE A 40 20.38 -7.92 -16.07
CA PHE A 40 20.76 -8.26 -14.71
C PHE A 40 21.10 -9.74 -14.58
N THR A 41 21.89 -10.08 -13.58
CA THR A 41 22.24 -11.45 -13.22
C THR A 41 21.39 -11.92 -12.04
N LEU A 42 20.67 -13.05 -12.18
CA LEU A 42 19.92 -13.64 -11.09
C LEU A 42 20.85 -14.12 -9.99
N GLN A 43 20.55 -13.72 -8.76
CA GLN A 43 21.26 -14.13 -7.56
C GLN A 43 20.39 -15.05 -6.68
N PRO A 44 20.99 -15.90 -5.83
CA PRO A 44 20.26 -16.71 -4.89
C PRO A 44 19.44 -15.83 -3.91
N THR A 45 18.17 -16.19 -3.73
CA THR A 45 17.26 -15.53 -2.79
C THR A 45 16.71 -16.58 -1.82
N ILE A 46 16.29 -16.15 -0.63
CA ILE A 46 15.60 -17.05 0.28
C ILE A 46 14.24 -17.46 -0.30
N ASP A 47 13.76 -18.64 0.08
CA ASP A 47 12.44 -19.13 -0.33
C ASP A 47 11.33 -18.70 0.64
N GLU A 48 10.09 -18.94 0.23
CA GLU A 48 8.91 -18.61 1.03
C GLU A 48 8.92 -19.32 2.39
N ALA A 49 9.29 -20.61 2.42
CA ALA A 49 9.32 -21.40 3.66
C ALA A 49 10.28 -20.78 4.70
N THR A 50 11.41 -20.28 4.25
CA THR A 50 12.40 -19.60 5.10
C THR A 50 11.85 -18.28 5.67
N ILE A 51 11.04 -17.54 4.91
CA ILE A 51 10.44 -16.27 5.38
C ILE A 51 9.61 -16.50 6.66
N PHE A 52 8.83 -17.58 6.71
CA PHE A 52 7.91 -17.90 7.81
C PHE A 52 8.48 -18.91 8.82
N SER A 53 9.74 -19.34 8.67
CA SER A 53 10.36 -20.30 9.55
C SER A 53 10.56 -19.75 10.97
N LEU A 54 10.19 -20.56 11.97
CA LEU A 54 10.45 -20.30 13.38
C LEU A 54 11.46 -21.32 13.92
N PRO A 55 12.37 -20.93 14.83
CA PRO A 55 13.26 -21.86 15.51
C PRO A 55 12.48 -22.96 16.24
N GLU A 56 12.97 -24.18 16.24
CA GLU A 56 12.29 -25.35 16.83
C GLU A 56 11.91 -25.12 18.31
N HIS A 57 12.83 -24.59 19.10
CA HIS A 57 12.57 -24.26 20.50
C HIS A 57 11.43 -23.27 20.70
N GLU A 58 11.27 -22.33 19.78
CA GLU A 58 10.19 -21.34 19.80
C GLU A 58 8.85 -21.98 19.40
N GLN A 59 8.86 -22.91 18.41
CA GLN A 59 7.68 -23.67 18.02
C GLN A 59 7.14 -24.49 19.21
N VAL A 60 8.03 -25.23 19.90
CA VAL A 60 7.66 -26.02 21.09
C VAL A 60 7.09 -25.15 22.20
N LYS A 61 7.74 -24.03 22.48
CA LYS A 61 7.28 -23.06 23.50
C LYS A 61 5.91 -22.47 23.18
N PHE A 62 5.72 -22.05 21.94
CA PHE A 62 4.45 -21.52 21.46
C PHE A 62 3.33 -22.55 21.57
N LEU A 63 3.54 -23.78 21.06
CA LEU A 63 2.51 -24.82 21.08
C LEU A 63 2.13 -25.23 22.50
N ALA A 64 3.09 -25.28 23.43
CA ALA A 64 2.80 -25.54 24.84
C ALA A 64 1.91 -24.43 25.46
N HIS A 65 2.21 -23.16 25.18
CA HIS A 65 1.40 -22.03 25.62
C HIS A 65 0.01 -22.04 24.99
N TYR A 66 -0.05 -22.27 23.66
CA TYR A 66 -1.28 -22.30 22.89
C TYR A 66 -2.24 -23.40 23.39
N ASN A 67 -1.75 -24.63 23.54
CA ASN A 67 -2.58 -25.75 24.04
C ASN A 67 -3.10 -25.47 25.46
N LYS A 68 -2.25 -24.96 26.35
CA LYS A 68 -2.68 -24.55 27.70
C LYS A 68 -3.75 -23.47 27.67
N ALA A 69 -3.67 -22.52 26.73
CA ALA A 69 -4.70 -21.48 26.58
C ALA A 69 -6.03 -22.09 26.11
N LEU A 70 -6.00 -23.05 25.17
CA LEU A 70 -7.20 -23.77 24.74
C LEU A 70 -7.84 -24.58 25.87
N ASP A 71 -7.03 -25.29 26.67
CA ASP A 71 -7.52 -26.03 27.85
C ASP A 71 -8.22 -25.12 28.87
N ASN A 72 -7.82 -23.86 28.95
CA ASN A 72 -8.47 -22.83 29.76
C ASN A 72 -9.67 -22.15 29.06
N GLY A 73 -10.13 -22.66 27.92
CA GLY A 73 -11.30 -22.13 27.20
C GLY A 73 -11.02 -20.84 26.41
N ILE A 74 -9.75 -20.47 26.19
CA ILE A 74 -9.40 -19.30 25.37
C ILE A 74 -9.56 -19.68 23.89
N ARG A 75 -10.24 -18.84 23.15
CA ARG A 75 -10.49 -19.04 21.71
C ARG A 75 -9.16 -19.03 20.92
N PRO A 76 -9.00 -19.89 19.88
CA PRO A 76 -7.75 -20.08 19.14
C PRO A 76 -7.09 -18.78 18.65
N ASP A 77 -7.82 -17.91 18.01
CA ASP A 77 -7.32 -16.61 17.52
C ASP A 77 -6.82 -15.70 18.66
N LYS A 78 -7.50 -15.72 19.80
CA LYS A 78 -7.06 -14.98 21.00
C LYS A 78 -5.84 -15.61 21.65
N ALA A 79 -5.72 -16.93 21.64
CA ALA A 79 -4.56 -17.62 22.20
C ALA A 79 -3.28 -17.28 21.42
N VAL A 80 -3.35 -17.23 20.07
CA VAL A 80 -2.25 -16.75 19.23
C VAL A 80 -1.93 -15.28 19.54
N PHE A 81 -2.94 -14.42 19.58
CA PHE A 81 -2.77 -13.00 19.87
C PHE A 81 -2.10 -12.75 21.22
N ASN A 82 -2.58 -13.40 22.29
CA ASN A 82 -2.03 -13.24 23.64
C ASN A 82 -0.55 -13.67 23.71
N TYR A 83 -0.17 -14.73 22.97
CA TYR A 83 1.23 -15.14 22.90
C TYR A 83 2.09 -14.10 22.19
N LEU A 84 1.62 -13.61 21.05
CA LEU A 84 2.29 -12.54 20.31
C LEU A 84 2.45 -11.28 21.17
N GLU A 85 1.41 -10.86 21.86
CA GLU A 85 1.44 -9.67 22.71
C GLU A 85 2.50 -9.78 23.81
N GLN A 86 2.58 -10.94 24.50
CA GLN A 86 3.62 -11.20 25.49
C GLN A 86 5.02 -11.29 24.87
N ARG A 87 5.13 -11.85 23.66
CA ARG A 87 6.41 -12.03 22.98
C ARG A 87 6.99 -10.73 22.48
N LEU A 88 6.14 -9.77 22.16
CA LEU A 88 6.47 -8.49 21.56
C LEU A 88 6.42 -7.29 22.54
N ASP A 89 6.36 -7.55 23.84
CA ASP A 89 6.26 -6.52 24.90
C ASP A 89 7.34 -5.41 24.79
N ARG A 90 8.50 -5.73 24.20
CA ARG A 90 9.60 -4.78 23.95
C ARG A 90 10.01 -4.69 22.49
N PHE A 91 9.08 -4.98 21.59
CA PHE A 91 9.39 -4.98 20.18
C PHE A 91 9.64 -3.55 19.68
N THR A 92 10.78 -3.37 19.03
CA THR A 92 11.14 -2.10 18.42
C THR A 92 10.63 -2.05 16.99
N TYR A 93 9.82 -1.03 16.71
CA TYR A 93 9.43 -0.79 15.32
C TYR A 93 10.60 -0.16 14.58
N ASP A 94 11.16 -0.90 13.63
CA ASP A 94 12.20 -0.45 12.72
C ASP A 94 11.73 -0.58 11.27
N GLY A 95 12.41 0.16 10.38
CA GLY A 95 12.10 0.15 8.95
C GLY A 95 12.45 -1.15 8.22
N ASP A 96 13.21 -2.07 8.83
CA ASP A 96 13.67 -3.28 8.19
C ASP A 96 12.57 -4.31 8.03
N THR A 97 12.52 -4.94 6.84
CA THR A 97 11.66 -6.10 6.60
C THR A 97 12.44 -7.36 6.91
N LEU A 98 11.99 -8.09 7.93
CA LEU A 98 12.66 -9.26 8.49
C LEU A 98 11.81 -10.51 8.31
N THR A 99 12.47 -11.67 8.27
CA THR A 99 11.83 -12.99 8.39
C THR A 99 11.25 -13.18 9.80
N ALA A 100 10.41 -14.21 10.00
CA ALA A 100 9.88 -14.54 11.32
C ALA A 100 11.00 -14.79 12.34
N GLN A 101 12.02 -15.55 11.95
CA GLN A 101 13.17 -15.87 12.80
C GLN A 101 13.99 -14.61 13.14
N GLU A 102 14.31 -13.77 12.15
CA GLU A 102 15.07 -12.52 12.38
C GLU A 102 14.30 -11.57 13.29
N SER A 103 12.99 -11.41 13.09
CA SER A 103 12.14 -10.58 13.95
C SER A 103 12.16 -11.02 15.40
N LEU A 104 12.16 -12.34 15.65
CA LEU A 104 12.28 -12.88 17.00
C LEU A 104 13.68 -12.67 17.62
N GLN A 105 14.74 -12.83 16.83
CA GLN A 105 16.11 -12.69 17.31
C GLN A 105 16.48 -11.26 17.64
N ARG A 106 16.04 -10.31 16.80
CA ARG A 106 16.34 -8.89 16.96
C ARG A 106 15.33 -8.17 17.85
N ASN A 107 14.13 -8.76 18.04
CA ASN A 107 12.97 -8.15 18.68
C ASN A 107 12.59 -6.81 18.03
N GLU A 108 12.65 -6.77 16.69
CA GLU A 108 12.38 -5.59 15.87
C GLU A 108 11.78 -5.98 14.50
N GLY A 109 11.25 -5.00 13.79
CA GLY A 109 10.75 -5.15 12.42
C GLY A 109 9.68 -4.13 12.07
N ASN A 110 9.26 -4.12 10.81
CA ASN A 110 8.17 -3.28 10.32
C ASN A 110 6.82 -4.05 10.31
N CYS A 111 5.77 -3.43 9.77
CA CYS A 111 4.43 -4.04 9.70
C CYS A 111 4.42 -5.34 8.89
N ILE A 112 5.24 -5.46 7.84
CA ILE A 112 5.36 -6.71 7.05
C ILE A 112 6.05 -7.80 7.87
N SER A 113 7.11 -7.48 8.61
CA SER A 113 7.79 -8.40 9.52
C SER A 113 6.84 -8.95 10.59
N LEU A 114 6.00 -8.07 11.16
CA LEU A 114 4.99 -8.47 12.16
C LEU A 114 3.87 -9.32 11.54
N ALA A 115 3.44 -9.04 10.31
CA ALA A 115 2.47 -9.87 9.61
C ALA A 115 3.06 -11.25 9.29
N ILE A 116 4.34 -11.33 8.91
CA ILE A 116 5.07 -12.58 8.69
C ILE A 116 5.16 -13.39 9.99
N LEU A 117 5.55 -12.76 11.08
CA LEU A 117 5.64 -13.42 12.38
C LEU A 117 4.27 -13.91 12.87
N THR A 118 3.23 -13.08 12.71
CA THR A 118 1.84 -13.46 13.03
C THR A 118 1.38 -14.65 12.21
N GLN A 119 1.67 -14.65 10.90
CA GLN A 119 1.32 -15.76 9.99
C GLN A 119 2.06 -17.03 10.37
N ALA A 120 3.33 -16.94 10.75
CA ALA A 120 4.11 -18.10 11.18
C ALA A 120 3.47 -18.81 12.38
N TYR A 121 3.07 -18.06 13.40
CA TYR A 121 2.35 -18.63 14.56
C TYR A 121 0.94 -19.11 14.21
N ALA A 122 0.21 -18.37 13.38
CA ALA A 122 -1.12 -18.76 12.93
C ALA A 122 -1.08 -20.10 12.17
N THR A 123 -0.07 -20.30 11.33
CA THR A 123 0.15 -21.57 10.61
C THR A 123 0.40 -22.73 11.57
N LEU A 124 1.25 -22.56 12.58
CA LEU A 124 1.49 -23.59 13.61
C LEU A 124 0.23 -23.91 14.43
N ALA A 125 -0.59 -22.90 14.70
CA ALA A 125 -1.84 -23.04 15.44
C ALA A 125 -3.02 -23.50 14.56
N GLN A 126 -2.84 -23.64 13.27
CA GLN A 126 -3.90 -23.90 12.27
C GLN A 126 -5.05 -22.87 12.35
N VAL A 127 -4.72 -21.62 12.62
CA VAL A 127 -5.65 -20.49 12.65
C VAL A 127 -5.63 -19.79 11.30
N ASP A 128 -6.79 -19.67 10.66
CA ASP A 128 -6.93 -18.93 9.40
C ASP A 128 -6.63 -17.44 9.61
N THR A 129 -6.06 -16.83 8.59
CA THR A 129 -5.74 -15.40 8.58
C THR A 129 -6.37 -14.69 7.39
N THR A 130 -6.61 -13.40 7.55
CA THR A 130 -6.86 -12.48 6.44
C THR A 130 -6.02 -11.23 6.63
N PHE A 131 -5.68 -10.59 5.52
CA PHE A 131 -4.85 -9.41 5.52
C PHE A 131 -5.59 -8.21 4.95
N ARG A 132 -5.16 -7.01 5.35
CA ARG A 132 -5.68 -5.77 4.81
C ARG A 132 -4.56 -4.76 4.65
N GLU A 133 -4.56 -4.10 3.51
CA GLU A 133 -3.81 -2.86 3.37
C GLU A 133 -4.58 -1.71 3.99
N VAL A 134 -3.89 -0.96 4.78
CA VAL A 134 -4.45 0.18 5.49
C VAL A 134 -3.66 1.41 5.08
N GLY A 135 -4.34 2.40 4.54
CA GLY A 135 -3.76 3.72 4.33
C GLY A 135 -3.54 4.37 5.67
N THR A 136 -2.30 4.49 6.04
CA THR A 136 -1.85 5.42 7.06
C THR A 136 -1.16 6.57 6.33
N ILE A 137 -0.91 7.63 7.08
CA ILE A 137 0.01 8.67 6.61
C ILE A 137 1.30 8.00 6.16
N PRO A 138 1.71 8.14 4.89
CA PRO A 138 2.92 7.51 4.42
C PRO A 138 4.07 7.90 5.34
N VAL A 139 4.69 6.92 5.99
CA VAL A 139 5.99 7.15 6.64
C VAL A 139 6.99 7.37 5.52
N PHE A 140 7.25 8.62 5.24
CA PHE A 140 8.22 9.02 4.23
C PHE A 140 9.61 8.68 4.73
N ARG A 141 10.19 7.58 4.26
CA ARG A 141 11.63 7.36 4.37
C ARG A 141 12.30 8.11 3.22
N LYS A 142 12.83 9.28 3.50
CA LYS A 142 13.62 10.04 2.54
C LYS A 142 15.05 9.52 2.57
N SER A 143 15.43 8.70 1.62
CA SER A 143 16.83 8.37 1.34
C SER A 143 17.19 8.95 -0.03
N ASN A 144 18.15 9.88 -0.06
CA ASN A 144 18.76 10.40 -1.27
C ASN A 144 17.82 10.74 -2.44
N ASN A 145 16.76 11.50 -2.21
CA ASN A 145 15.78 11.91 -3.23
C ASN A 145 14.76 10.83 -3.69
N THR A 146 14.71 9.67 -3.02
CA THR A 146 13.69 8.64 -3.25
C THR A 146 12.70 8.69 -2.09
N ILE A 147 11.41 8.83 -2.42
CA ILE A 147 10.32 8.75 -1.44
C ILE A 147 9.78 7.33 -1.53
N LEU A 148 9.96 6.57 -0.46
CA LEU A 148 9.32 5.27 -0.29
C LEU A 148 8.00 5.50 0.42
N VAL A 149 6.92 5.09 -0.21
CA VAL A 149 5.58 5.10 0.38
C VAL A 149 5.26 3.66 0.75
N SER A 150 5.08 3.39 2.03
CA SER A 150 4.64 2.09 2.51
C SER A 150 3.23 2.21 3.05
N ASN A 151 2.31 1.44 2.50
CA ASN A 151 1.00 1.23 3.11
C ASN A 151 1.16 0.34 4.34
N HIS A 152 0.35 0.61 5.36
CA HIS A 152 0.36 -0.22 6.56
C HIS A 152 -0.36 -1.55 6.28
N PHE A 153 0.17 -2.64 6.84
CA PHE A 153 -0.35 -3.97 6.63
C PHE A 153 -0.85 -4.55 7.96
N ARG A 154 -2.11 -5.00 7.99
CA ARG A 154 -2.74 -5.59 9.19
C ARG A 154 -3.09 -7.04 8.94
N THR A 155 -2.94 -7.87 9.98
CA THR A 155 -3.36 -9.27 9.97
C THR A 155 -4.57 -9.44 10.90
N LYS A 156 -5.58 -10.16 10.44
CA LYS A 156 -6.68 -10.60 11.27
C LYS A 156 -6.60 -12.12 11.42
N LEU A 157 -6.46 -12.58 12.65
CA LEU A 157 -6.59 -13.97 13.05
C LEU A 157 -8.08 -14.28 13.13
N LEU A 158 -8.55 -15.27 12.37
CA LEU A 158 -9.97 -15.59 12.28
C LEU A 158 -10.40 -16.50 13.43
N ALA A 159 -11.53 -16.21 14.02
CA ALA A 159 -12.17 -17.11 14.96
C ALA A 159 -12.56 -18.43 14.29
N PRO A 160 -12.70 -19.54 15.02
CA PRO A 160 -13.27 -20.78 14.49
C PRO A 160 -14.61 -20.53 13.79
N LYS A 161 -14.89 -21.27 12.73
CA LYS A 161 -16.21 -21.20 12.08
C LYS A 161 -17.29 -21.62 13.07
N SER A 162 -18.44 -20.93 13.05
CA SER A 162 -19.60 -21.34 13.84
C SER A 162 -20.07 -22.72 13.38
N THR A 163 -20.30 -23.60 14.32
CA THR A 163 -20.86 -24.95 14.03
C THR A 163 -22.37 -24.96 13.95
N ASN A 164 -23.03 -23.82 14.13
CA ASN A 164 -24.47 -23.73 14.03
C ASN A 164 -24.89 -23.82 12.56
N ASN A 165 -25.69 -24.86 12.27
CA ASN A 165 -26.23 -25.19 10.93
C ASN A 165 -27.32 -24.21 10.41
N ASP A 166 -27.45 -23.04 11.01
CA ASP A 166 -28.34 -22.03 10.48
C ASP A 166 -27.66 -21.36 9.29
N GLU A 167 -28.38 -21.29 8.18
CA GLU A 167 -28.00 -20.67 6.90
C GLU A 167 -27.71 -19.16 7.00
N GLU A 168 -27.19 -18.70 8.14
CA GLU A 168 -26.71 -17.34 8.26
C GLU A 168 -25.45 -17.16 7.39
N ILE A 169 -25.61 -16.37 6.34
CA ILE A 169 -24.52 -15.88 5.51
C ILE A 169 -23.58 -15.10 6.44
N GLU A 170 -22.49 -15.74 6.88
CA GLU A 170 -21.45 -15.08 7.68
C GLU A 170 -20.71 -14.07 6.78
N ILE A 171 -21.31 -12.88 6.62
CA ILE A 171 -20.78 -11.82 5.75
C ILE A 171 -19.39 -11.35 6.25
N ILE A 172 -19.14 -11.43 7.56
CA ILE A 172 -17.85 -11.04 8.17
C ILE A 172 -17.51 -12.01 9.30
N ARG A 173 -16.61 -12.95 9.05
CA ARG A 173 -16.10 -13.86 10.09
C ARG A 173 -15.43 -13.06 11.21
N ALA A 174 -15.82 -13.33 12.46
CA ALA A 174 -15.21 -12.74 13.65
C ALA A 174 -13.72 -13.09 13.74
N GLY A 175 -12.94 -12.35 14.54
CA GLY A 175 -11.51 -12.63 14.73
C GLY A 175 -10.82 -11.52 15.50
N THR A 176 -9.54 -11.72 15.78
CA THR A 176 -8.67 -10.77 16.49
C THR A 176 -7.73 -10.08 15.51
N VAL A 177 -7.77 -8.74 15.48
CA VAL A 177 -6.88 -7.94 14.63
C VAL A 177 -5.54 -7.77 15.34
N VAL A 178 -4.48 -8.10 14.63
CA VAL A 178 -3.09 -7.85 15.04
C VAL A 178 -2.64 -6.57 14.36
N ASP A 179 -2.59 -5.50 15.14
CA ASP A 179 -2.16 -4.19 14.70
C ASP A 179 -1.37 -3.52 15.82
N TYR A 180 -0.08 -3.47 15.66
CA TYR A 180 0.81 -2.91 16.67
C TYR A 180 0.95 -1.39 16.57
N PHE A 181 0.35 -0.78 15.57
CA PHE A 181 0.36 0.67 15.34
C PHE A 181 -1.05 1.15 14.96
N PRO A 182 -2.00 1.09 15.90
CA PRO A 182 -3.33 1.64 15.66
C PRO A 182 -3.21 3.15 15.50
N ALA A 183 -2.94 3.59 14.28
CA ALA A 183 -3.12 4.99 13.94
C ALA A 183 -4.63 5.27 13.98
N GLN A 184 -5.05 6.24 14.77
CA GLN A 184 -6.46 6.64 14.86
C GLN A 184 -7.02 7.09 13.51
N ASP A 185 -6.12 7.45 12.58
CA ASP A 185 -6.41 8.02 11.27
C ASP A 185 -6.19 7.01 10.13
N SER A 186 -6.25 5.70 10.40
CA SER A 186 -6.08 4.68 9.37
C SER A 186 -7.41 4.39 8.67
N PHE A 187 -7.39 4.33 7.35
CA PHE A 187 -8.53 3.90 6.53
C PHE A 187 -8.15 2.65 5.73
N TYR A 188 -9.16 1.83 5.42
CA TYR A 188 -8.93 0.62 4.64
C TYR A 188 -8.73 0.99 3.16
N LEU A 189 -7.65 0.48 2.57
CA LEU A 189 -7.40 0.61 1.13
C LEU A 189 -7.98 -0.59 0.40
N ASP A 190 -7.56 -1.80 0.76
CA ASP A 190 -8.00 -3.02 0.09
C ASP A 190 -7.85 -4.26 0.98
N THR A 191 -8.47 -5.37 0.55
CA THR A 191 -8.20 -6.71 1.06
C THR A 191 -6.91 -7.23 0.44
N ALA A 192 -6.02 -7.76 1.27
CA ALA A 192 -4.79 -8.39 0.81
C ALA A 192 -4.81 -9.90 1.05
N THR A 193 -4.07 -10.64 0.25
CA THR A 193 -3.92 -12.09 0.31
C THR A 193 -2.58 -12.49 0.96
N PHE A 194 -2.39 -13.78 1.19
CA PHE A 194 -1.09 -14.32 1.60
C PHE A 194 -0.02 -14.07 0.53
N GLN A 195 -0.39 -14.19 -0.76
CA GLN A 195 0.51 -13.90 -1.87
C GLN A 195 0.98 -12.44 -1.85
N ASP A 196 0.09 -11.50 -1.51
CA ASP A 196 0.45 -10.09 -1.39
C ASP A 196 1.43 -9.85 -0.24
N LEU A 197 1.28 -10.55 0.91
CA LEU A 197 2.24 -10.49 2.00
C LEU A 197 3.64 -10.94 1.55
N VAL A 198 3.72 -12.08 0.85
CA VAL A 198 4.99 -12.62 0.32
C VAL A 198 5.58 -11.68 -0.73
N ALA A 199 4.76 -11.16 -1.65
CA ALA A 199 5.18 -10.19 -2.64
C ALA A 199 5.78 -8.94 -2.00
N LYS A 200 5.14 -8.41 -0.94
CA LYS A 200 5.62 -7.22 -0.21
C LYS A 200 6.95 -7.47 0.53
N TYR A 201 7.16 -8.66 1.06
CA TYR A 201 8.47 -9.03 1.63
C TYR A 201 9.57 -8.88 0.58
N TYR A 202 9.41 -9.55 -0.57
CA TYR A 202 10.41 -9.49 -1.64
C TYR A 202 10.51 -8.08 -2.26
N ALA A 203 9.42 -7.35 -2.37
CA ALA A 203 9.41 -5.97 -2.84
C ALA A 203 10.28 -5.06 -1.96
N ASN A 204 10.11 -5.14 -0.64
CA ASN A 204 10.89 -4.35 0.30
C ASN A 204 12.38 -4.71 0.22
N LYS A 205 12.71 -6.01 0.15
CA LYS A 205 14.09 -6.47 -0.05
C LYS A 205 14.70 -6.01 -1.38
N SER A 206 13.88 -5.99 -2.44
CA SER A 206 14.30 -5.41 -3.73
C SER A 206 14.63 -3.93 -3.62
N VAL A 207 13.81 -3.17 -2.88
CA VAL A 207 14.03 -1.74 -2.67
C VAL A 207 15.27 -1.50 -1.81
N ASP A 208 15.51 -2.28 -0.77
CA ASP A 208 16.73 -2.19 0.05
C ASP A 208 17.98 -2.36 -0.81
N ALA A 209 18.04 -3.45 -1.61
CA ALA A 209 19.13 -3.68 -2.56
C ALA A 209 19.27 -2.56 -3.60
N LEU A 210 18.14 -2.02 -4.10
CA LEU A 210 18.12 -0.90 -5.03
C LEU A 210 18.76 0.37 -4.42
N LEU A 211 18.51 0.63 -3.14
CA LEU A 211 19.08 1.77 -2.41
C LEU A 211 20.60 1.61 -2.22
N GLU A 212 21.06 0.40 -2.00
CA GLU A 212 22.48 0.02 -1.90
C GLU A 212 23.18 -0.04 -3.27
N LYS A 213 22.41 0.09 -4.37
CA LYS A 213 22.86 -0.04 -5.77
C LYS A 213 23.27 -1.47 -6.16
N ASP A 214 22.85 -2.46 -5.40
CA ASP A 214 22.93 -3.86 -5.81
C ASP A 214 21.75 -4.18 -6.74
N PHE A 215 21.93 -3.85 -8.03
CA PHE A 215 20.86 -3.98 -9.02
C PHE A 215 20.54 -5.44 -9.35
N ASP A 216 21.50 -6.34 -9.26
CA ASP A 216 21.29 -7.77 -9.52
C ASP A 216 20.48 -8.43 -8.41
N MET A 217 20.79 -8.13 -7.15
CA MET A 217 19.98 -8.58 -6.01
C MET A 217 18.58 -7.95 -6.04
N SER A 218 18.49 -6.64 -6.30
CA SER A 218 17.21 -5.96 -6.46
C SER A 218 16.33 -6.63 -7.52
N TYR A 219 16.90 -6.95 -8.68
CA TYR A 219 16.22 -7.66 -9.77
C TYR A 219 15.76 -9.06 -9.33
N SER A 220 16.62 -9.80 -8.62
CA SER A 220 16.33 -11.16 -8.17
C SER A 220 15.15 -11.18 -7.18
N MET A 221 15.15 -10.26 -6.22
CA MET A 221 14.06 -10.09 -5.27
C MET A 221 12.77 -9.62 -5.96
N LEU A 222 12.87 -8.67 -6.89
CA LEU A 222 11.74 -8.18 -7.66
C LEU A 222 11.08 -9.26 -8.52
N THR A 223 11.89 -10.13 -9.15
CA THR A 223 11.39 -11.27 -9.93
C THR A 223 10.58 -12.23 -9.05
N LYS A 224 11.03 -12.46 -7.80
CA LYS A 224 10.25 -13.21 -6.80
C LYS A 224 8.95 -12.50 -6.45
N ALA A 225 8.98 -11.19 -6.18
CA ALA A 225 7.77 -10.43 -5.88
C ALA A 225 6.74 -10.52 -7.01
N LEU A 226 7.17 -10.31 -8.25
CA LEU A 226 6.32 -10.39 -9.45
C LEU A 226 5.79 -11.80 -9.74
N HIS A 227 6.41 -12.86 -9.21
CA HIS A 227 5.85 -14.21 -9.27
C HIS A 227 4.55 -14.31 -8.47
N TYR A 228 4.49 -13.67 -7.29
CA TYR A 228 3.32 -13.68 -6.41
C TYR A 228 2.26 -12.67 -6.81
N ALA A 229 2.67 -11.48 -7.28
CA ALA A 229 1.77 -10.39 -7.66
C ALA A 229 2.17 -9.76 -9.01
N PRO A 230 1.94 -10.46 -10.15
CA PRO A 230 2.50 -10.05 -11.46
C PRO A 230 1.92 -8.75 -12.01
N TYR A 231 0.79 -8.30 -11.52
CA TYR A 231 0.08 -7.11 -12.00
C TYR A 231 -0.02 -6.00 -10.95
N ASP A 232 0.71 -6.14 -9.85
CA ASP A 232 0.77 -5.09 -8.82
C ASP A 232 1.46 -3.83 -9.39
N PRO A 233 0.77 -2.68 -9.42
CA PRO A 233 1.33 -1.44 -9.97
C PRO A 233 2.59 -0.96 -9.27
N GLU A 234 2.73 -1.23 -7.95
CA GLU A 234 3.93 -0.84 -7.22
C GLU A 234 5.13 -1.69 -7.60
N LEU A 235 4.97 -2.99 -7.85
CA LEU A 235 6.04 -3.84 -8.35
C LEU A 235 6.48 -3.44 -9.76
N ILE A 236 5.52 -3.06 -10.61
CA ILE A 236 5.80 -2.51 -11.94
C ILE A 236 6.56 -1.19 -11.82
N ASN A 237 6.16 -0.33 -10.88
CA ASN A 237 6.87 0.91 -10.57
C ASN A 237 8.32 0.63 -10.13
N ILE A 238 8.54 -0.30 -9.20
CA ILE A 238 9.89 -0.71 -8.75
C ILE A 238 10.71 -1.21 -9.95
N SER A 239 10.10 -2.00 -10.84
CA SER A 239 10.74 -2.48 -12.07
C SER A 239 11.26 -1.34 -12.94
N ALA A 240 10.41 -0.34 -13.21
CA ALA A 240 10.80 0.82 -14.01
C ALA A 240 11.89 1.66 -13.30
N VAL A 241 11.79 1.84 -12.00
CA VAL A 241 12.78 2.58 -11.20
C VAL A 241 14.13 1.86 -11.18
N LEU A 242 14.15 0.53 -11.06
CA LEU A 242 15.35 -0.30 -11.13
C LEU A 242 16.05 -0.12 -12.46
N HIS A 243 15.35 -0.27 -13.59
CA HIS A 243 15.91 -0.08 -14.93
C HIS A 243 16.44 1.34 -15.12
N ARG A 244 15.68 2.36 -14.69
CA ARG A 244 16.14 3.75 -14.76
C ARG A 244 17.42 4.00 -13.97
N ARG A 245 17.51 3.48 -12.73
CA ARG A 245 18.67 3.69 -11.84
C ARG A 245 19.90 2.92 -12.27
N SER A 246 19.73 1.80 -12.96
CA SER A 246 20.82 1.04 -13.59
C SER A 246 21.27 1.61 -14.93
N GLY A 247 20.78 2.81 -15.32
CA GLY A 247 21.17 3.46 -16.58
C GLY A 247 20.35 3.05 -17.81
N ARG A 248 19.29 2.26 -17.64
CA ARG A 248 18.45 1.70 -18.72
C ARG A 248 17.13 2.49 -18.86
N ALA A 249 17.25 3.79 -19.13
CA ALA A 249 16.06 4.68 -19.17
C ALA A 249 15.04 4.27 -20.26
N THR A 250 15.52 3.73 -21.40
CA THR A 250 14.64 3.23 -22.48
C THR A 250 13.81 2.04 -22.05
N ASP A 251 14.40 1.11 -21.29
CA ASP A 251 13.65 -0.05 -20.78
C ASP A 251 12.67 0.37 -19.70
N ALA A 252 13.04 1.33 -18.84
CA ALA A 252 12.12 1.93 -17.88
C ALA A 252 10.91 2.57 -18.57
N LEU A 253 11.11 3.25 -19.70
CA LEU A 253 10.02 3.84 -20.49
C LEU A 253 9.05 2.75 -20.98
N LYS A 254 9.54 1.67 -21.56
CA LYS A 254 8.70 0.55 -22.02
C LYS A 254 7.87 -0.06 -20.89
N ILE A 255 8.44 -0.16 -19.69
CA ILE A 255 7.71 -0.66 -18.50
C ILE A 255 6.59 0.29 -18.10
N PHE A 256 6.82 1.59 -18.13
CA PHE A 256 5.77 2.57 -17.86
C PHE A 256 4.69 2.60 -18.95
N GLU A 257 5.07 2.47 -20.22
CA GLU A 257 4.14 2.37 -21.34
C GLU A 257 3.28 1.11 -21.23
N TYR A 258 3.87 -0.04 -20.88
CA TYR A 258 3.15 -1.28 -20.59
C TYR A 258 2.10 -1.06 -19.48
N ALA A 259 2.50 -0.45 -18.36
CA ALA A 259 1.59 -0.17 -17.25
C ALA A 259 0.41 0.71 -17.69
N ASN A 260 0.70 1.78 -18.44
CA ASN A 260 -0.32 2.69 -18.95
C ASN A 260 -1.27 1.99 -19.94
N GLN A 261 -0.75 1.18 -20.86
CA GLN A 261 -1.53 0.43 -21.84
C GLN A 261 -2.51 -0.56 -21.17
N HIS A 262 -2.10 -1.17 -20.08
CA HIS A 262 -2.90 -2.14 -19.35
C HIS A 262 -3.67 -1.56 -18.14
N GLN A 263 -3.67 -0.23 -17.98
CA GLN A 263 -4.35 0.48 -16.89
C GLN A 263 -3.89 0.03 -15.49
N LEU A 264 -2.65 -0.46 -15.38
CA LEU A 264 -2.01 -0.85 -14.13
C LEU A 264 -1.35 0.39 -13.52
N THR A 265 -2.10 1.13 -12.72
CA THR A 265 -1.69 2.45 -12.24
C THR A 265 -1.68 2.54 -10.71
N SER A 266 -0.70 3.30 -10.19
CA SER A 266 -0.67 3.79 -8.84
C SER A 266 -0.12 5.22 -8.84
N GLN A 267 -0.35 5.96 -7.76
CA GLN A 267 0.20 7.31 -7.62
C GLN A 267 1.72 7.35 -7.80
N ASN A 268 2.44 6.40 -7.20
CA ASN A 268 3.89 6.34 -7.28
C ASN A 268 4.37 6.05 -8.71
N LEU A 269 3.71 5.12 -9.40
CA LEU A 269 4.01 4.78 -10.78
C LEU A 269 3.83 6.00 -11.69
N LEU A 270 2.69 6.68 -11.61
CA LEU A 270 2.40 7.87 -12.41
C LEU A 270 3.40 9.01 -12.14
N VAL A 271 3.78 9.22 -10.87
CA VAL A 271 4.78 10.24 -10.49
C VAL A 271 6.16 9.93 -11.06
N ASN A 272 6.59 8.67 -10.99
CA ASN A 272 7.88 8.25 -11.53
C ASN A 272 7.89 8.32 -13.05
N TYR A 273 6.79 7.96 -13.71
CA TYR A 273 6.61 8.10 -15.16
C TYR A 273 6.66 9.57 -15.58
N LEU A 274 5.91 10.44 -14.89
CA LEU A 274 5.95 11.90 -15.10
C LEU A 274 7.38 12.47 -14.94
N SER A 275 8.12 11.98 -13.93
CA SER A 275 9.53 12.39 -13.74
C SER A 275 10.41 12.02 -14.91
N LEU A 276 10.17 10.88 -15.55
CA LEU A 276 10.90 10.44 -16.76
C LEU A 276 10.47 11.27 -17.98
N ALA A 277 9.17 11.45 -18.21
CA ALA A 277 8.61 12.26 -19.29
C ALA A 277 9.15 13.71 -19.27
N LYS A 278 9.25 14.33 -18.07
CA LYS A 278 9.83 15.67 -17.92
C LYS A 278 11.31 15.74 -18.31
N LYS A 279 12.08 14.68 -18.10
CA LYS A 279 13.49 14.61 -18.56
C LYS A 279 13.60 14.49 -20.06
N GLN A 280 12.62 13.88 -20.71
CA GLN A 280 12.55 13.72 -22.16
C GLN A 280 11.89 14.91 -22.87
N THR A 281 11.36 15.89 -22.11
CA THR A 281 10.65 17.08 -22.62
C THR A 281 9.42 16.75 -23.48
N ASP A 282 8.78 15.61 -23.24
CA ASP A 282 7.55 15.18 -23.90
C ASP A 282 6.33 15.91 -23.32
N THR A 283 5.99 17.04 -23.89
CA THR A 283 4.92 17.92 -23.39
C THR A 283 3.57 17.22 -23.38
N GLN A 284 3.24 16.45 -24.40
CA GLN A 284 1.95 15.78 -24.51
C GLN A 284 1.78 14.68 -23.46
N LEU A 285 2.81 13.87 -23.26
CA LEU A 285 2.82 12.85 -22.21
C LEU A 285 2.78 13.48 -20.80
N ILE A 286 3.47 14.59 -20.61
CA ILE A 286 3.45 15.33 -19.33
C ILE A 286 2.03 15.77 -18.98
N GLU A 287 1.30 16.39 -19.92
CA GLU A 287 -0.07 16.84 -19.69
C GLU A 287 -1.03 15.68 -19.37
N LEU A 288 -0.90 14.57 -20.12
CA LEU A 288 -1.69 13.36 -19.91
C LEU A 288 -1.43 12.76 -18.52
N LEU A 289 -0.16 12.64 -18.11
CA LEU A 289 0.20 12.08 -16.82
C LEU A 289 -0.19 13.00 -15.66
N GLU A 290 -0.08 14.31 -15.81
CA GLU A 290 -0.55 15.27 -14.81
C GLU A 290 -2.06 15.18 -14.60
N ALA A 291 -2.85 15.03 -15.67
CA ALA A 291 -4.28 14.79 -15.59
C ALA A 291 -4.61 13.42 -14.94
N SER A 292 -3.89 12.37 -15.32
CA SER A 292 -4.08 11.03 -14.74
C SER A 292 -3.80 11.02 -13.24
N ILE A 293 -2.75 11.70 -12.80
CA ILE A 293 -2.40 11.84 -11.37
C ILE A 293 -3.51 12.59 -10.61
N GLU A 294 -4.08 13.63 -11.22
CA GLU A 294 -5.18 14.40 -10.61
C GLU A 294 -6.44 13.55 -10.47
N ASN A 295 -6.73 12.68 -11.45
CA ASN A 295 -7.89 11.80 -11.45
C ASN A 295 -7.73 10.53 -10.60
N SER A 296 -6.50 10.10 -10.32
CA SER A 296 -6.20 8.86 -9.56
C SER A 296 -6.06 9.07 -8.05
N ALA A 297 -6.29 10.28 -7.56
CA ALA A 297 -6.21 10.60 -6.13
C ALA A 297 -7.44 10.04 -5.38
N GLU A 298 -7.34 8.80 -4.94
CA GLU A 298 -8.44 8.10 -4.27
C GLU A 298 -8.47 8.34 -2.76
N THR A 299 -7.29 8.53 -2.15
CA THR A 299 -7.17 8.69 -0.70
C THR A 299 -6.99 10.15 -0.30
N PRO A 300 -7.34 10.55 0.93
CA PRO A 300 -7.05 11.90 1.44
C PRO A 300 -5.57 12.27 1.31
N PHE A 301 -4.66 11.29 1.42
CA PHE A 301 -3.21 11.52 1.33
C PHE A 301 -2.75 11.76 -0.11
N ASP A 302 -3.33 11.08 -1.08
CA ASP A 302 -3.11 11.36 -2.50
C ASP A 302 -3.57 12.79 -2.84
N LYS A 303 -4.74 13.16 -2.35
CA LYS A 303 -5.27 14.53 -2.46
C LYS A 303 -4.33 15.57 -1.80
N ILE A 304 -3.75 15.26 -0.62
CA ILE A 304 -2.73 16.10 0.03
C ILE A 304 -1.48 16.25 -0.85
N GLN A 305 -1.00 15.17 -1.47
CA GLN A 305 0.13 15.24 -2.40
C GLN A 305 -0.18 16.11 -3.62
N LEU A 306 -1.40 16.05 -4.15
CA LEU A 306 -1.83 16.94 -5.23
C LEU A 306 -1.80 18.41 -4.80
N ALA A 307 -2.32 18.71 -3.62
CA ALA A 307 -2.27 20.06 -3.05
C ALA A 307 -0.80 20.53 -2.86
N GLN A 308 0.10 19.67 -2.40
CA GLN A 308 1.53 19.98 -2.30
C GLN A 308 2.17 20.27 -3.67
N ARG A 309 1.76 19.57 -4.73
CA ARG A 309 2.22 19.86 -6.10
C ARG A 309 1.68 21.20 -6.59
N SER A 310 0.40 21.51 -6.32
CA SER A 310 -0.19 22.81 -6.59
C SER A 310 0.58 23.94 -5.91
N MET A 311 1.02 23.73 -4.64
CA MET A 311 1.88 24.66 -3.91
C MET A 311 3.25 24.86 -4.57
N LYS A 312 3.91 23.78 -5.00
CA LYS A 312 5.21 23.85 -5.69
C LYS A 312 5.13 24.59 -7.02
N LYS A 313 3.99 24.53 -7.70
CA LYS A 313 3.71 25.30 -8.94
C LYS A 313 3.30 26.75 -8.66
N GLY A 314 3.22 27.18 -7.41
CA GLY A 314 2.75 28.53 -7.02
C GLY A 314 1.22 28.69 -7.03
N ASN A 315 0.46 27.63 -7.33
CA ASN A 315 -1.00 27.66 -7.43
C ASN A 315 -1.67 27.59 -6.04
N TYR A 316 -1.32 28.52 -5.14
CA TYR A 316 -1.76 28.49 -3.74
C TYR A 316 -3.29 28.49 -3.58
N ASN A 317 -4.03 29.17 -4.47
CA ASN A 317 -5.49 29.23 -4.37
C ASN A 317 -6.13 27.85 -4.67
N LYS A 318 -5.59 27.10 -5.63
CA LYS A 318 -5.99 25.72 -5.91
C LYS A 318 -5.69 24.83 -4.70
N ALA A 319 -4.45 24.86 -4.19
CA ALA A 319 -4.04 24.09 -3.03
C ALA A 319 -4.88 24.38 -1.78
N ILE A 320 -5.26 25.63 -1.53
CA ILE A 320 -6.13 25.98 -0.39
C ILE A 320 -7.51 25.34 -0.52
N ARG A 321 -8.10 25.31 -1.72
CA ARG A 321 -9.41 24.66 -1.94
C ARG A 321 -9.29 23.16 -1.70
N GLU A 322 -8.32 22.49 -2.35
CA GLU A 322 -8.05 21.06 -2.20
C GLU A 322 -7.87 20.65 -0.73
N LEU A 323 -7.02 21.37 0.01
CA LEU A 323 -6.79 21.09 1.43
C LEU A 323 -8.02 21.33 2.31
N LYS A 324 -8.84 22.34 2.00
CA LYS A 324 -10.09 22.57 2.73
C LYS A 324 -11.12 21.49 2.47
N ASP A 325 -11.22 21.00 1.23
CA ASP A 325 -12.13 19.91 0.87
C ASP A 325 -11.72 18.63 1.62
N ILE A 326 -10.42 18.32 1.72
CA ILE A 326 -9.91 17.22 2.52
C ILE A 326 -10.29 17.39 4.01
N ILE A 327 -10.17 18.59 4.56
CA ILE A 327 -10.55 18.87 5.96
C ILE A 327 -12.05 18.64 6.19
N LEU A 328 -12.89 18.98 5.23
CA LEU A 328 -14.35 18.74 5.32
C LEU A 328 -14.67 17.24 5.32
N GLU A 329 -13.99 16.45 4.49
CA GLU A 329 -14.17 15.00 4.39
C GLU A 329 -13.52 14.25 5.57
N THR A 330 -12.34 14.69 6.00
CA THR A 330 -11.49 14.01 6.99
C THR A 330 -10.90 14.99 8.01
N PRO A 331 -11.72 15.62 8.88
CA PRO A 331 -11.28 16.69 9.78
C PRO A 331 -10.29 16.25 10.87
N TYR A 332 -10.09 14.96 11.02
CA TYR A 332 -9.18 14.35 12.00
C TYR A 332 -7.74 14.18 11.49
N ILE A 333 -7.49 14.30 10.17
CA ILE A 333 -6.15 14.19 9.59
C ILE A 333 -5.38 15.50 9.84
N PRO A 334 -4.19 15.48 10.48
CA PRO A 334 -3.46 16.70 10.84
C PRO A 334 -2.75 17.38 9.66
N GLU A 335 -2.34 16.61 8.62
CA GLU A 335 -1.52 17.11 7.52
C GLU A 335 -2.15 18.24 6.71
N PRO A 336 -3.45 18.21 6.34
CA PRO A 336 -4.06 19.32 5.60
C PRO A 336 -3.98 20.66 6.35
N TYR A 337 -4.11 20.62 7.68
CA TYR A 337 -3.96 21.83 8.51
C TYR A 337 -2.52 22.34 8.50
N PHE A 338 -1.55 21.44 8.57
CA PHE A 338 -0.13 21.78 8.48
C PHE A 338 0.22 22.39 7.12
N GLU A 339 -0.24 21.80 6.02
CA GLU A 339 0.02 22.34 4.68
C GLU A 339 -0.67 23.68 4.46
N LEU A 340 -1.88 23.87 4.97
CA LEU A 340 -2.52 25.21 4.97
C LEU A 340 -1.73 26.23 5.78
N ALA A 341 -1.20 25.83 6.94
CA ALA A 341 -0.34 26.70 7.75
C ALA A 341 0.89 27.14 6.96
N ARG A 342 1.54 26.25 6.20
CA ARG A 342 2.66 26.58 5.32
C ARG A 342 2.29 27.62 4.27
N ILE A 343 1.12 27.49 3.63
CA ILE A 343 0.63 28.46 2.64
C ILE A 343 0.41 29.82 3.29
N TYR A 344 -0.30 29.88 4.44
CA TYR A 344 -0.60 31.13 5.10
C TYR A 344 0.65 31.80 5.67
N TYR A 345 1.65 31.02 6.13
CA TYR A 345 2.95 31.54 6.51
C TYR A 345 3.65 32.23 5.32
N THR A 346 3.68 31.59 4.16
CA THR A 346 4.23 32.18 2.92
C THR A 346 3.51 33.45 2.52
N LYS A 347 2.19 33.54 2.79
CA LYS A 347 1.37 34.74 2.54
C LYS A 347 1.50 35.82 3.63
N GLY A 348 2.24 35.57 4.70
CA GLY A 348 2.43 36.51 5.83
C GLY A 348 1.25 36.56 6.82
N ASP A 349 0.26 35.69 6.71
CA ASP A 349 -0.89 35.60 7.61
C ASP A 349 -0.51 34.73 8.85
N ILE A 350 0.19 35.38 9.78
CA ILE A 350 0.73 34.72 10.97
C ILE A 350 -0.36 34.19 11.88
N GLU A 351 -1.46 34.89 12.03
CA GLU A 351 -2.57 34.49 12.90
C GLU A 351 -3.22 33.18 12.43
N LYS A 352 -3.52 33.06 11.12
CA LYS A 352 -4.04 31.82 10.56
C LYS A 352 -3.00 30.70 10.64
N THR A 353 -1.71 31.02 10.44
CA THR A 353 -0.62 30.04 10.55
C THR A 353 -0.59 29.41 11.93
N GLU A 354 -0.59 30.21 12.99
CA GLU A 354 -0.57 29.73 14.38
C GLU A 354 -1.79 28.87 14.71
N ARG A 355 -2.99 29.36 14.32
CA ARG A 355 -4.24 28.61 14.54
C ARG A 355 -4.23 27.26 13.84
N LEU A 356 -3.79 27.19 12.58
CA LEU A 356 -3.74 25.95 11.82
C LEU A 356 -2.68 24.98 12.36
N LEU A 357 -1.52 25.46 12.81
CA LEU A 357 -0.53 24.62 13.49
C LEU A 357 -1.05 24.08 14.81
N THR A 358 -1.82 24.86 15.58
CA THR A 358 -2.47 24.37 16.80
C THR A 358 -3.43 23.24 16.49
N LEU A 359 -4.27 23.40 15.46
CA LEU A 359 -5.18 22.34 15.00
C LEU A 359 -4.44 21.08 14.54
N ALA A 360 -3.31 21.22 13.83
CA ALA A 360 -2.48 20.08 13.43
C ALA A 360 -1.89 19.35 14.63
N ILE A 361 -1.42 20.09 15.66
CA ILE A 361 -0.87 19.51 16.89
C ILE A 361 -1.95 18.73 17.67
N GLU A 362 -3.15 19.32 17.83
CA GLU A 362 -4.26 18.71 18.54
C GLU A 362 -4.74 17.39 17.90
N ARG A 363 -4.67 17.32 16.57
CA ARG A 363 -5.11 16.16 15.79
C ARG A 363 -4.03 15.10 15.58
N SER A 364 -2.77 15.44 15.88
CA SER A 364 -1.67 14.48 15.71
C SER A 364 -1.63 13.50 16.88
N SER A 365 -1.84 12.23 16.59
CA SER A 365 -1.60 11.11 17.51
C SER A 365 -0.13 10.68 17.54
N ASP A 366 0.61 10.94 16.44
CA ASP A 366 2.02 10.62 16.28
C ASP A 366 2.90 11.61 17.07
N PRO A 367 3.70 11.15 18.06
CA PRO A 367 4.54 12.01 18.88
C PRO A 367 5.57 12.81 18.06
N ASP A 368 6.17 12.21 17.05
CA ASP A 368 7.22 12.84 16.22
C ASP A 368 6.63 13.95 15.34
N LYS A 369 5.49 13.68 14.73
CA LYS A 369 4.74 14.70 13.97
C LYS A 369 4.28 15.82 14.87
N ARG A 370 3.75 15.50 16.05
CA ARG A 370 3.35 16.49 17.06
C ARG A 370 4.51 17.38 17.44
N ALA A 371 5.68 16.78 17.72
CA ALA A 371 6.92 17.52 18.04
C ALA A 371 7.36 18.41 16.86
N LEU A 372 7.28 17.91 15.62
CA LEU A 372 7.58 18.69 14.42
C LEU A 372 6.65 19.91 14.30
N PHE A 373 5.34 19.72 14.44
CA PHE A 373 4.37 20.82 14.33
C PHE A 373 4.55 21.84 15.46
N GLN A 374 4.85 21.38 16.68
CA GLN A 374 5.20 22.24 17.83
C GLN A 374 6.44 23.07 17.55
N ALA A 375 7.52 22.43 17.04
CA ALA A 375 8.75 23.12 16.68
C ALA A 375 8.50 24.19 15.61
N LYS A 376 7.67 23.90 14.60
CA LYS A 376 7.28 24.86 13.57
C LYS A 376 6.47 26.03 14.14
N ARG A 377 5.53 25.76 15.05
CA ARG A 377 4.75 26.81 15.72
C ARG A 377 5.66 27.71 16.59
N ASN A 378 6.55 27.11 17.36
CA ASN A 378 7.47 27.86 18.23
C ASN A 378 8.50 28.69 17.44
N GLY A 379 8.80 28.29 16.20
CA GLY A 379 9.70 29.03 15.30
C GLY A 379 9.04 30.21 14.60
N ILE A 380 7.75 30.48 14.81
CA ILE A 380 7.09 31.67 14.26
C ILE A 380 7.56 32.88 15.08
N PRO A 381 8.03 33.96 14.42
CA PRO A 381 8.47 35.17 15.14
C PRO A 381 7.32 35.75 15.95
N ALA A 382 7.53 35.97 17.23
CA ALA A 382 6.54 36.61 18.08
C ALA A 382 6.13 37.98 17.45
N ARG A 383 4.83 38.15 17.28
CA ARG A 383 4.26 39.42 16.75
C ARG A 383 4.73 40.53 17.68
N ARG A 384 5.63 41.41 17.22
CA ARG A 384 5.78 42.71 17.89
C ARG A 384 4.44 43.41 17.76
N LEU A 385 3.68 43.44 18.85
CA LEU A 385 2.52 44.31 18.96
C LEU A 385 2.98 45.71 18.56
N LYS A 386 2.58 46.16 17.38
CA LYS A 386 2.64 47.58 17.03
C LYS A 386 1.67 48.26 17.98
N ASN A 387 2.22 48.80 19.08
CA ASN A 387 1.49 49.81 19.81
C ASN A 387 1.22 50.95 18.83
N THR A 388 0.00 51.04 18.38
CA THR A 388 -0.55 52.25 17.82
C THR A 388 -0.85 53.18 19.00
N ASN A 389 0.04 54.14 19.21
CA ASN A 389 -0.30 55.37 19.92
C ASN A 389 -1.22 56.18 19.03
#